data_47e5ff499d88c5b7ba263d5009ca3757
#
_entry.id   47e5ff499d88c5b7ba263d5009ca3757
#
_cell.length_a   1.000
_cell.length_b   1.000
_cell.length_c   1.000
_cell.angle_alpha   90.00
_cell.angle_beta   90.00
_cell.angle_gamma   90.00
#
_symmetry.space_group_name_H-M   'P 1'
#
loop_
_entity.id
_entity.type
_entity.pdbx_description
1 polymer ?
#
loop_
_entity_poly.entity_id
_entity_poly.type
_entity_poly.pdbx_seq_one_letter_code
_entity_poly.pdbx_strand_id
1 'polypeptide(L)'
;MRGFGLTLLAAALLMWPVSAGAAPAEPSLDGLVALVVERLNTADAVAAAKWVAAGERGAEPAIDDPVREAEVYDAMARLGHDRALQENWVRQVFFGQIEANKTVQRGLMARWRFDPAAAPAAPSGLDSVRPVIDRVNVEILDQLARHRAELTAPDCAHQLARSVFGVFVTDHADALHRAALVRAAVSLCPA
;
A
#
# COMPACT_ATOMS: atom_id res chain seq x y z
N MET A 1 -84.57 -18.29 -28.84
CA MET A 1 -83.39 -17.54 -29.34
C MET A 1 -82.32 -17.62 -28.24
N ARG A 2 -81.19 -18.29 -28.53
CA ARG A 2 -80.14 -18.70 -27.54
C ARG A 2 -79.07 -17.62 -27.50
N GLY A 3 -78.91 -17.00 -26.30
CA GLY A 3 -77.83 -16.05 -26.04
C GLY A 3 -76.58 -16.80 -25.53
N PHE A 4 -75.46 -16.71 -26.26
CA PHE A 4 -74.13 -17.20 -25.83
C PHE A 4 -73.44 -16.14 -24.96
N GLY A 5 -73.23 -16.47 -23.69
CA GLY A 5 -72.39 -15.67 -22.80
C GLY A 5 -70.91 -16.04 -23.02
N LEU A 6 -70.11 -15.05 -23.38
CA LEU A 6 -68.65 -15.18 -23.57
C LEU A 6 -67.97 -14.82 -22.24
N THR A 7 -67.43 -15.81 -21.53
CA THR A 7 -66.64 -15.65 -20.33
C THR A 7 -65.18 -15.36 -20.69
N LEU A 8 -64.72 -14.13 -20.43
CA LEU A 8 -63.33 -13.72 -20.53
C LEU A 8 -62.56 -14.17 -19.28
N LEU A 9 -61.65 -15.13 -19.44
CA LEU A 9 -60.65 -15.50 -18.43
C LEU A 9 -59.49 -14.52 -18.50
N ALA A 10 -59.35 -13.65 -17.48
CA ALA A 10 -58.20 -12.79 -17.28
C ALA A 10 -57.09 -13.60 -16.59
N ALA A 11 -56.00 -13.94 -17.32
CA ALA A 11 -54.80 -14.53 -16.78
C ALA A 11 -53.94 -13.44 -16.13
N ALA A 12 -53.89 -13.39 -14.81
CA ALA A 12 -52.99 -12.52 -14.06
C ALA A 12 -51.59 -13.14 -14.06
N LEU A 13 -50.66 -12.54 -14.82
CA LEU A 13 -49.22 -12.83 -14.79
C LEU A 13 -48.64 -12.23 -13.50
N LEU A 14 -48.38 -13.07 -12.51
CA LEU A 14 -47.60 -12.74 -11.32
C LEU A 14 -46.13 -12.59 -11.71
N MET A 15 -45.69 -11.34 -11.95
CA MET A 15 -44.28 -11.00 -12.05
C MET A 15 -43.67 -11.03 -10.65
N TRP A 16 -42.89 -12.09 -10.34
CA TRP A 16 -42.04 -12.09 -9.18
C TRP A 16 -40.85 -11.16 -9.43
N PRO A 17 -40.55 -10.23 -8.48
CA PRO A 17 -39.32 -9.44 -8.59
C PRO A 17 -38.13 -10.40 -8.41
N VAL A 18 -37.32 -10.53 -9.44
CA VAL A 18 -35.99 -11.13 -9.34
C VAL A 18 -35.13 -10.12 -8.55
N SER A 19 -34.92 -10.40 -7.27
CA SER A 19 -33.92 -9.67 -6.49
C SER A 19 -32.56 -9.95 -7.13
N ALA A 20 -32.03 -8.95 -7.83
CA ALA A 20 -30.62 -8.98 -8.26
C ALA A 20 -29.76 -8.97 -6.98
N GLY A 21 -29.34 -10.14 -6.54
CA GLY A 21 -28.32 -10.28 -5.50
C GLY A 21 -27.09 -9.51 -5.97
N ALA A 22 -26.60 -8.58 -5.14
CA ALA A 22 -25.33 -7.92 -5.41
C ALA A 22 -24.28 -9.02 -5.59
N ALA A 23 -23.58 -9.01 -6.73
CA ALA A 23 -22.45 -9.91 -6.94
C ALA A 23 -21.47 -9.71 -5.76
N PRO A 24 -20.89 -10.79 -5.20
CA PRO A 24 -19.85 -10.63 -4.18
C PRO A 24 -18.80 -9.67 -4.73
N ALA A 25 -18.45 -8.65 -3.93
CA ALA A 25 -17.37 -7.74 -4.30
C ALA A 25 -16.12 -8.60 -4.55
N GLU A 26 -15.51 -8.45 -5.71
CA GLU A 26 -14.23 -9.09 -6.00
C GLU A 26 -13.23 -8.73 -4.89
N PRO A 27 -12.44 -9.69 -4.40
CA PRO A 27 -11.41 -9.39 -3.40
C PRO A 27 -10.48 -8.31 -3.96
N SER A 28 -10.37 -7.19 -3.25
CA SER A 28 -9.57 -6.04 -3.68
C SER A 28 -8.34 -5.90 -2.81
N LEU A 29 -7.18 -5.61 -3.43
CA LEU A 29 -5.93 -5.30 -2.75
C LEU A 29 -5.81 -3.81 -2.36
N ASP A 30 -6.87 -3.02 -2.54
CA ASP A 30 -6.87 -1.57 -2.28
C ASP A 30 -6.47 -1.24 -0.83
N GLY A 31 -6.95 -2.02 0.15
CA GLY A 31 -6.58 -1.85 1.55
C GLY A 31 -5.08 -2.08 1.80
N LEU A 32 -4.49 -3.08 1.15
CA LEU A 32 -3.06 -3.33 1.22
C LEU A 32 -2.27 -2.19 0.57
N VAL A 33 -2.68 -1.75 -0.62
CA VAL A 33 -2.01 -0.65 -1.34
C VAL A 33 -2.15 0.66 -0.56
N ALA A 34 -3.27 0.93 0.09
CA ALA A 34 -3.45 2.09 0.95
C ALA A 34 -2.44 2.11 2.12
N LEU A 35 -2.18 0.97 2.76
CA LEU A 35 -1.15 0.86 3.80
C LEU A 35 0.27 1.06 3.24
N VAL A 36 0.54 0.56 2.04
CA VAL A 36 1.83 0.81 1.36
C VAL A 36 2.02 2.31 1.10
N VAL A 37 0.97 3.02 0.66
CA VAL A 37 0.99 4.49 0.49
C VAL A 37 1.22 5.18 1.83
N GLU A 38 0.50 4.80 2.89
CA GLU A 38 0.67 5.38 4.22
C GLU A 38 2.09 5.21 4.73
N ARG A 39 2.67 4.01 4.56
CA ARG A 39 4.07 3.76 4.89
C ARG A 39 5.02 4.62 4.07
N LEU A 40 4.77 4.73 2.77
CA LEU A 40 5.59 5.54 1.86
C LEU A 40 5.56 7.02 2.24
N ASN A 41 4.42 7.54 2.64
CA ASN A 41 4.24 8.94 3.07
C ASN A 41 5.06 9.30 4.32
N THR A 42 5.58 8.31 5.06
CA THR A 42 6.53 8.59 6.14
C THR A 42 7.92 8.99 5.64
N ALA A 43 8.23 8.76 4.37
CA ALA A 43 9.56 9.00 3.79
C ALA A 43 9.99 10.46 3.85
N ASP A 44 9.04 11.39 3.68
CA ASP A 44 9.31 12.83 3.71
C ASP A 44 9.77 13.27 5.08
N ALA A 45 9.07 12.84 6.12
CA ALA A 45 9.43 13.15 7.51
C ALA A 45 10.78 12.50 7.89
N VAL A 46 11.02 11.26 7.44
CA VAL A 46 12.32 10.60 7.66
C VAL A 46 13.44 11.32 6.94
N ALA A 47 13.23 11.73 5.67
CA ALA A 47 14.23 12.49 4.92
C ALA A 47 14.54 13.83 5.60
N ALA A 48 13.50 14.56 6.03
CA ALA A 48 13.65 15.85 6.70
C ALA A 48 14.42 15.73 8.04
N ALA A 49 14.09 14.73 8.87
CA ALA A 49 14.79 14.50 10.13
C ALA A 49 16.27 14.15 9.91
N LYS A 50 16.57 13.28 8.92
CA LYS A 50 17.96 12.93 8.56
C LYS A 50 18.73 14.13 8.01
N TRP A 51 18.09 14.96 7.19
CA TRP A 51 18.69 16.16 6.62
C TRP A 51 19.14 17.13 7.70
N VAL A 52 18.23 17.48 8.61
CA VAL A 52 18.55 18.41 9.71
C VAL A 52 19.62 17.84 10.62
N ALA A 53 19.47 16.59 11.06
CA ALA A 53 20.46 15.94 11.91
C ALA A 53 21.86 15.82 11.28
N ALA A 54 21.95 15.72 9.96
CA ALA A 54 23.23 15.75 9.25
C ALA A 54 23.82 17.16 9.20
N GLY A 55 23.00 18.18 8.92
CA GLY A 55 23.41 19.58 8.91
C GLY A 55 23.97 20.05 10.26
N GLU A 56 23.32 19.68 11.37
CA GLU A 56 23.81 19.96 12.73
C GLU A 56 25.19 19.36 13.03
N ARG A 57 25.52 18.26 12.40
CA ARG A 57 26.82 17.58 12.54
C ARG A 57 27.84 17.98 11.48
N GLY A 58 27.47 18.83 10.53
CA GLY A 58 28.31 19.16 9.38
C GLY A 58 28.64 17.92 8.50
N ALA A 59 27.70 16.96 8.38
CA ALA A 59 27.88 15.69 7.70
C ALA A 59 26.86 15.53 6.58
N GLU A 60 27.13 14.59 5.65
CA GLU A 60 26.12 14.15 4.66
C GLU A 60 25.04 13.30 5.31
N PRO A 61 23.75 13.43 4.90
CA PRO A 61 22.68 12.60 5.40
C PRO A 61 22.87 11.12 5.02
N ALA A 62 22.95 10.24 6.01
CA ALA A 62 23.02 8.79 5.80
C ALA A 62 21.62 8.24 5.49
N ILE A 63 21.38 7.85 4.25
CA ILE A 63 20.09 7.24 3.83
C ILE A 63 20.08 5.76 4.22
N ASP A 64 21.12 5.05 3.90
CA ASP A 64 21.28 3.62 4.19
C ASP A 64 21.66 3.42 5.66
N ASP A 65 21.01 2.46 6.31
CA ASP A 65 21.27 2.01 7.67
C ASP A 65 21.13 0.47 7.72
N PRO A 66 22.19 -0.26 7.29
CA PRO A 66 22.12 -1.71 7.16
C PRO A 66 21.80 -2.43 8.48
N VAL A 67 22.23 -1.87 9.62
CA VAL A 67 21.93 -2.45 10.94
C VAL A 67 20.46 -2.34 11.24
N ARG A 68 19.88 -1.14 11.10
CA ARG A 68 18.45 -0.92 11.32
C ARG A 68 17.59 -1.68 10.32
N GLU A 69 18.01 -1.76 9.08
CA GLU A 69 17.31 -2.53 8.04
C GLU A 69 17.25 -4.01 8.40
N ALA A 70 18.35 -4.60 8.84
CA ALA A 70 18.39 -6.00 9.30
C ALA A 70 17.46 -6.23 10.50
N GLU A 71 17.44 -5.32 11.49
CA GLU A 71 16.51 -5.39 12.62
C GLU A 71 15.05 -5.41 12.17
N VAL A 72 14.68 -4.58 11.19
CA VAL A 72 13.32 -4.54 10.64
C VAL A 72 12.99 -5.85 9.93
N TYR A 73 13.88 -6.37 9.07
CA TYR A 73 13.66 -7.64 8.38
C TYR A 73 13.44 -8.79 9.38
N ASP A 74 14.27 -8.88 10.42
CA ASP A 74 14.17 -9.94 11.41
C ASP A 74 12.90 -9.80 12.28
N ALA A 75 12.53 -8.59 12.65
CA ALA A 75 11.29 -8.36 13.38
C ALA A 75 10.06 -8.73 12.54
N MET A 76 10.02 -8.32 11.28
CA MET A 76 8.91 -8.62 10.38
C MET A 76 8.84 -10.10 10.03
N ALA A 77 9.98 -10.78 9.85
CA ALA A 77 10.02 -12.22 9.64
C ALA A 77 9.43 -12.98 10.82
N ARG A 78 9.77 -12.62 12.06
CA ARG A 78 9.18 -13.23 13.27
C ARG A 78 7.67 -13.02 13.33
N LEU A 79 7.20 -11.78 13.16
CA LEU A 79 5.76 -11.46 13.17
C LEU A 79 5.01 -12.09 12.00
N GLY A 80 5.67 -12.28 10.86
CA GLY A 80 5.13 -12.99 9.71
C GLY A 80 4.96 -14.49 9.97
N HIS A 81 5.90 -15.10 10.70
CA HIS A 81 5.82 -16.50 11.10
C HIS A 81 4.55 -16.77 11.93
N ASP A 82 4.20 -15.88 12.87
CA ASP A 82 2.98 -15.98 13.69
C ASP A 82 1.69 -15.92 12.85
N ARG A 83 1.79 -15.42 11.60
CA ARG A 83 0.71 -15.34 10.60
C ARG A 83 0.82 -16.45 9.54
N ALA A 84 1.69 -17.41 9.75
CA ALA A 84 2.02 -18.47 8.81
C ALA A 84 2.46 -17.95 7.41
N LEU A 85 3.09 -16.78 7.34
CA LEU A 85 3.71 -16.23 6.12
C LEU A 85 5.11 -16.82 5.94
N GLN A 86 5.51 -17.01 4.68
CA GLN A 86 6.85 -17.50 4.36
C GLN A 86 7.88 -16.39 4.62
N GLU A 87 8.95 -16.70 5.32
CA GLU A 87 9.98 -15.74 5.72
C GLU A 87 10.57 -14.99 4.52
N ASN A 88 10.94 -15.72 3.46
CA ASN A 88 11.53 -15.12 2.26
C ASN A 88 10.60 -14.09 1.61
N TRP A 89 9.30 -14.40 1.56
CA TRP A 89 8.31 -13.47 1.04
C TRP A 89 8.17 -12.23 1.92
N VAL A 90 8.10 -12.40 3.23
CA VAL A 90 8.05 -11.26 4.17
C VAL A 90 9.29 -10.37 4.00
N ARG A 91 10.48 -10.96 3.93
CA ARG A 91 11.74 -10.21 3.71
C ARG A 91 11.73 -9.48 2.36
N GLN A 92 11.25 -10.12 1.29
CA GLN A 92 11.09 -9.50 -0.02
C GLN A 92 10.16 -8.27 0.04
N VAL A 93 9.01 -8.40 0.69
CA VAL A 93 8.05 -7.30 0.85
C VAL A 93 8.70 -6.13 1.58
N PHE A 94 9.31 -6.35 2.75
CA PHE A 94 9.88 -5.26 3.53
C PHE A 94 11.15 -4.69 2.91
N PHE A 95 11.92 -5.46 2.14
CA PHE A 95 12.97 -4.92 1.29
C PHE A 95 12.40 -3.91 0.28
N GLY A 96 11.34 -4.26 -0.44
CA GLY A 96 10.67 -3.34 -1.37
C GLY A 96 10.13 -2.08 -0.69
N GLN A 97 9.53 -2.22 0.51
CA GLN A 97 9.02 -1.09 1.29
C GLN A 97 10.14 -0.14 1.73
N ILE A 98 11.26 -0.67 2.20
CA ILE A 98 12.42 0.12 2.65
C ILE A 98 13.07 0.81 1.46
N GLU A 99 13.31 0.10 0.36
CA GLU A 99 13.91 0.67 -0.84
C GLU A 99 13.05 1.74 -1.51
N ALA A 100 11.72 1.58 -1.49
CA ALA A 100 10.79 2.62 -1.95
C ALA A 100 10.91 3.90 -1.09
N ASN A 101 10.93 3.75 0.22
CA ASN A 101 11.13 4.86 1.15
C ASN A 101 12.49 5.54 0.93
N LYS A 102 13.57 4.77 0.74
CA LYS A 102 14.91 5.30 0.41
C LYS A 102 14.92 6.03 -0.94
N THR A 103 14.13 5.58 -1.91
CA THR A 103 13.98 6.26 -3.21
C THR A 103 13.44 7.68 -3.02
N VAL A 104 12.39 7.85 -2.21
CA VAL A 104 11.85 9.19 -1.88
C VAL A 104 12.90 10.03 -1.14
N GLN A 105 13.56 9.47 -0.12
CA GLN A 105 14.60 10.18 0.62
C GLN A 105 15.73 10.69 -0.30
N ARG A 106 16.23 9.84 -1.21
CA ARG A 106 17.27 10.22 -2.18
C ARG A 106 16.81 11.36 -3.08
N GLY A 107 15.60 11.29 -3.60
CA GLY A 107 15.02 12.34 -4.45
C GLY A 107 14.85 13.67 -3.73
N LEU A 108 14.30 13.67 -2.52
CA LEU A 108 14.11 14.87 -1.71
C LEU A 108 15.45 15.50 -1.32
N MET A 109 16.41 14.71 -0.85
CA MET A 109 17.73 15.21 -0.46
C MET A 109 18.52 15.75 -1.66
N ALA A 110 18.39 15.13 -2.84
CA ALA A 110 18.97 15.67 -4.07
C ALA A 110 18.36 17.05 -4.40
N ARG A 111 17.03 17.19 -4.28
CA ARG A 111 16.35 18.47 -4.46
C ARG A 111 16.81 19.53 -3.46
N TRP A 112 16.94 19.18 -2.18
CA TRP A 112 17.36 20.12 -1.12
C TRP A 112 18.84 20.51 -1.21
N ARG A 113 19.70 19.66 -1.78
CA ARG A 113 21.09 20.07 -2.13
C ARG A 113 21.12 21.14 -3.21
N PHE A 114 20.19 21.04 -4.17
CA PHE A 114 20.10 22.02 -5.26
C PHE A 114 19.38 23.30 -4.83
N ASP A 115 18.31 23.17 -4.02
CA ASP A 115 17.52 24.27 -3.48
C ASP A 115 17.34 24.07 -1.94
N PRO A 116 18.29 24.53 -1.14
CA PRO A 116 18.22 24.38 0.32
C PRO A 116 17.01 25.07 0.98
N ALA A 117 16.44 26.10 0.33
CA ALA A 117 15.26 26.78 0.83
C ALA A 117 13.99 25.91 0.75
N ALA A 118 13.99 24.87 -0.09
CA ALA A 118 12.90 23.91 -0.17
C ALA A 118 12.95 22.84 0.94
N ALA A 119 14.03 22.76 1.73
CA ALA A 119 14.11 21.82 2.83
C ALA A 119 13.26 22.31 4.03
N PRO A 120 12.59 21.38 4.77
CA PRO A 120 11.83 21.75 5.95
C PRO A 120 12.71 22.36 7.03
N ALA A 121 12.29 23.53 7.57
CA ALA A 121 13.07 24.26 8.58
C ALA A 121 13.05 23.58 9.97
N ALA A 122 11.99 22.87 10.32
CA ALA A 122 11.82 22.22 11.61
C ALA A 122 11.01 20.92 11.46
N PRO A 123 11.63 19.81 11.00
CA PRO A 123 10.94 18.56 10.88
C PRO A 123 10.64 17.95 12.26
N SER A 124 9.56 17.17 12.31
CA SER A 124 9.34 16.28 13.45
C SER A 124 10.50 15.27 13.54
N GLY A 125 10.95 14.97 14.77
CA GLY A 125 12.01 13.98 14.97
C GLY A 125 11.58 12.58 14.54
N LEU A 126 12.54 11.68 14.31
CA LEU A 126 12.27 10.28 13.94
C LEU A 126 11.37 9.57 14.95
N ASP A 127 11.40 9.96 16.20
CA ASP A 127 10.59 9.35 17.26
C ASP A 127 9.08 9.56 17.07
N SER A 128 8.66 10.60 16.35
CA SER A 128 7.26 10.82 16.01
C SER A 128 6.80 9.95 14.82
N VAL A 129 7.72 9.55 13.96
CA VAL A 129 7.43 8.80 12.72
C VAL A 129 7.49 7.28 12.94
N ARG A 130 8.40 6.82 13.80
CA ARG A 130 8.61 5.39 14.08
C ARG A 130 7.34 4.65 14.48
N PRO A 131 6.49 5.18 15.43
CA PRO A 131 5.26 4.48 15.80
C PRO A 131 4.29 4.28 14.63
N VAL A 132 4.23 5.21 13.68
CA VAL A 132 3.43 5.08 12.47
C VAL A 132 3.97 3.94 11.59
N ILE A 133 5.29 3.94 11.35
CA ILE A 133 5.95 2.90 10.57
C ILE A 133 5.72 1.52 11.20
N ASP A 134 5.91 1.39 12.52
CA ASP A 134 5.78 0.12 13.23
C ASP A 134 4.34 -0.40 13.17
N ARG A 135 3.34 0.46 13.37
CA ARG A 135 1.92 0.10 13.22
C ARG A 135 1.62 -0.36 11.80
N VAL A 136 1.96 0.43 10.80
CA VAL A 136 1.67 0.13 9.39
C VAL A 136 2.37 -1.15 8.94
N ASN A 137 3.58 -1.42 9.42
CA ASN A 137 4.28 -2.68 9.14
C ASN A 137 3.48 -3.90 9.61
N VAL A 138 2.91 -3.85 10.82
CA VAL A 138 2.06 -4.92 11.35
C VAL A 138 0.78 -5.07 10.52
N GLU A 139 0.13 -3.97 10.18
CA GLU A 139 -1.09 -3.98 9.36
C GLU A 139 -0.84 -4.51 7.95
N ILE A 140 0.34 -4.24 7.35
CA ILE A 140 0.76 -4.84 6.08
C ILE A 140 0.85 -6.37 6.24
N LEU A 141 1.47 -6.88 7.29
CA LEU A 141 1.53 -8.34 7.54
C LEU A 141 0.14 -8.96 7.67
N ASP A 142 -0.79 -8.28 8.34
CA ASP A 142 -2.17 -8.74 8.47
C ASP A 142 -2.88 -8.80 7.11
N GLN A 143 -2.65 -7.81 6.24
CA GLN A 143 -3.18 -7.82 4.88
C GLN A 143 -2.54 -8.91 4.00
N LEU A 144 -1.23 -9.12 4.10
CA LEU A 144 -0.55 -10.21 3.38
C LEU A 144 -1.13 -11.57 3.77
N ALA A 145 -1.40 -11.79 5.05
CA ALA A 145 -1.99 -13.03 5.54
C ALA A 145 -3.44 -13.21 5.04
N ARG A 146 -4.22 -12.13 5.06
CA ARG A 146 -5.63 -12.10 4.62
C ARG A 146 -5.77 -12.35 3.13
N HIS A 147 -4.92 -11.73 2.32
CA HIS A 147 -4.96 -11.77 0.86
C HIS A 147 -3.92 -12.73 0.27
N ARG A 148 -3.52 -13.75 1.04
CA ARG A 148 -2.50 -14.70 0.58
C ARG A 148 -2.87 -15.37 -0.74
N ALA A 149 -4.12 -15.78 -0.89
CA ALA A 149 -4.57 -16.48 -2.09
C ALA A 149 -4.42 -15.61 -3.35
N GLU A 150 -4.85 -14.35 -3.27
CA GLU A 150 -4.77 -13.37 -4.36
C GLU A 150 -3.30 -13.00 -4.65
N LEU A 151 -2.49 -12.81 -3.60
CA LEU A 151 -1.09 -12.41 -3.74
C LEU A 151 -0.19 -13.54 -4.27
N THR A 152 -0.56 -14.81 -4.07
CA THR A 152 0.16 -15.96 -4.64
C THR A 152 -0.43 -16.46 -5.96
N ALA A 153 -1.52 -15.86 -6.43
CA ALA A 153 -2.14 -16.21 -7.70
C ALA A 153 -1.29 -15.72 -8.89
N PRO A 154 -1.37 -16.41 -10.06
CA PRO A 154 -0.61 -16.02 -11.25
C PRO A 154 -0.90 -14.60 -11.76
N ASP A 155 -2.04 -14.04 -11.42
CA ASP A 155 -2.49 -12.69 -11.81
C ASP A 155 -2.25 -11.63 -10.74
N CYS A 156 -1.52 -11.95 -9.67
CA CYS A 156 -1.18 -11.02 -8.58
C CYS A 156 -0.72 -9.65 -9.09
N ALA A 157 0.23 -9.63 -10.02
CA ALA A 157 0.76 -8.38 -10.58
C ALA A 157 -0.34 -7.54 -11.26
N HIS A 158 -1.29 -8.18 -11.94
CA HIS A 158 -2.41 -7.49 -12.59
C HIS A 158 -3.38 -6.91 -11.56
N GLN A 159 -3.71 -7.66 -10.49
CA GLN A 159 -4.57 -7.18 -9.41
C GLN A 159 -3.93 -5.99 -8.67
N LEU A 160 -2.63 -6.09 -8.35
CA LEU A 160 -1.89 -4.98 -7.76
C LEU A 160 -1.85 -3.74 -8.66
N ALA A 161 -1.60 -3.93 -9.97
CA ALA A 161 -1.58 -2.81 -10.91
C ALA A 161 -2.91 -2.06 -10.94
N ARG A 162 -4.04 -2.75 -10.83
CA ARG A 162 -5.38 -2.11 -10.75
C ARG A 162 -5.50 -1.24 -9.49
N SER A 163 -5.12 -1.77 -8.31
CA SER A 163 -5.17 -1.03 -7.06
C SER A 163 -4.22 0.17 -7.04
N VAL A 164 -2.99 0.01 -7.55
CA VAL A 164 -2.01 1.11 -7.69
C VAL A 164 -2.52 2.18 -8.65
N PHE A 165 -3.15 1.78 -9.77
CA PHE A 165 -3.75 2.72 -10.71
C PHE A 165 -4.89 3.51 -10.07
N GLY A 166 -5.70 2.88 -9.22
CA GLY A 166 -6.71 3.57 -8.42
C GLY A 166 -6.12 4.71 -7.61
N VAL A 167 -4.99 4.48 -6.93
CA VAL A 167 -4.27 5.53 -6.19
C VAL A 167 -3.80 6.65 -7.13
N PHE A 168 -3.25 6.32 -8.31
CA PHE A 168 -2.76 7.34 -9.25
C PHE A 168 -3.86 8.26 -9.78
N VAL A 169 -5.10 7.79 -9.84
CA VAL A 169 -6.24 8.57 -10.28
C VAL A 169 -6.79 9.47 -9.17
N THR A 170 -6.73 9.00 -7.93
CA THR A 170 -7.34 9.69 -6.77
C THR A 170 -6.35 10.55 -5.97
N ASP A 171 -5.06 10.20 -5.99
CA ASP A 171 -4.01 10.88 -5.25
C ASP A 171 -3.20 11.81 -6.18
N HIS A 172 -2.89 13.00 -5.68
CA HIS A 172 -2.06 14.00 -6.37
C HIS A 172 -0.56 13.83 -6.10
N ALA A 173 -0.11 12.63 -5.71
CA ALA A 173 1.29 12.34 -5.49
C ALA A 173 2.14 12.70 -6.72
N ASP A 174 3.32 13.26 -6.47
CA ASP A 174 4.28 13.61 -7.53
C ASP A 174 4.91 12.36 -8.18
N ALA A 175 5.69 12.58 -9.25
CA ALA A 175 6.30 11.49 -10.00
C ALA A 175 7.28 10.65 -9.15
N LEU A 176 7.95 11.26 -8.15
CA LEU A 176 8.89 10.57 -7.27
C LEU A 176 8.14 9.57 -6.38
N HIS A 177 7.07 10.01 -5.72
CA HIS A 177 6.24 9.15 -4.87
C HIS A 177 5.52 8.06 -5.68
N ARG A 178 5.03 8.37 -6.88
CA ARG A 178 4.44 7.37 -7.78
C ARG A 178 5.43 6.28 -8.18
N ALA A 179 6.65 6.66 -8.55
CA ALA A 179 7.70 5.69 -8.88
C ALA A 179 8.08 4.82 -7.67
N ALA A 180 8.18 5.42 -6.50
CA ALA A 180 8.44 4.70 -5.25
C ALA A 180 7.29 3.75 -4.88
N LEU A 181 6.01 4.16 -5.09
CA LEU A 181 4.86 3.28 -4.87
C LEU A 181 4.90 2.04 -5.79
N VAL A 182 5.22 2.21 -7.07
CA VAL A 182 5.40 1.07 -7.98
C VAL A 182 6.49 0.13 -7.46
N ARG A 183 7.64 0.68 -7.01
CA ARG A 183 8.73 -0.12 -6.44
C ARG A 183 8.28 -0.92 -5.21
N ALA A 184 7.52 -0.30 -4.31
CA ALA A 184 6.96 -0.99 -3.14
C ALA A 184 5.96 -2.07 -3.53
N ALA A 185 5.06 -1.77 -4.48
CA ALA A 185 4.00 -2.68 -4.89
C ALA A 185 4.52 -3.96 -5.56
N VAL A 186 5.53 -3.87 -6.44
CA VAL A 186 6.06 -5.06 -7.14
C VAL A 186 6.67 -6.09 -6.19
N SER A 187 7.02 -5.72 -4.97
CA SER A 187 7.55 -6.64 -3.95
C SER A 187 6.48 -7.47 -3.25
N LEU A 188 5.20 -7.14 -3.43
CA LEU A 188 4.08 -7.77 -2.73
C LEU A 188 3.74 -9.16 -3.29
N CYS A 189 3.91 -9.38 -4.59
CA CYS A 189 3.78 -10.72 -5.16
C CYS A 189 5.06 -11.53 -4.86
N PRO A 190 4.95 -12.78 -4.39
CA PRO A 190 6.11 -13.65 -4.23
C PRO A 190 6.86 -13.84 -5.54
N ALA A 191 8.20 -13.91 -5.48
CA ALA A 191 9.04 -14.20 -6.63
C ALA A 191 9.04 -15.69 -6.96
#